data_9806a5634f8f709d9858d9e7ee562688
#
_entry.id   9806a5634f8f709d9858d9e7ee562688
#
_cell.length_a   1.000
_cell.length_b   1.000
_cell.length_c   1.000
_cell.angle_alpha   90.00
_cell.angle_beta   90.00
_cell.angle_gamma   90.00
#
_symmetry.space_group_name_H-M   'P 1'
#
loop_
_entity.id
_entity.type
_entity.pdbx_description
1 polymer ?
#
loop_
_entity_poly.entity_id
_entity_poly.type
_entity_poly.pdbx_seq_one_letter_code
_entity_poly.pdbx_strand_id
1 'polypeptide(L)'
;MDAPSPCDDAVERLAAVLTGVLATSSSEVSDREAHRQARRGATAILPAVQAMHQVQDWVRDCRGAAAWEGLVHRRCRMSARPEADAAALGVDAADGGSIRQVERAGWELLQATAEVMVEGQYWRVTHELARRTSPPRQNAVDKRKRTALEARFDTPSDSVFYRLTDTDVDSWAQASGDRNPIHLLPGRAAAAGLSAGSHEVVAHGLLLGAISLALVQSSPLRQIGLVFIDSADVPVSQCGTGKPWATLTVDPASGDIIQGRRPVLRRR
;
A
#
# COMPACT_ATOMS: atom_id res chain seq x y z
N MET A 1 -17.58 -17.19 25.53
CA MET A 1 -16.77 -16.82 24.35
C MET A 1 -17.19 -15.43 23.98
N ASP A 2 -16.31 -14.46 24.22
CA ASP A 2 -16.58 -13.08 23.86
C ASP A 2 -16.54 -12.96 22.33
N ALA A 3 -17.42 -12.12 21.77
CA ALA A 3 -17.40 -11.84 20.34
C ALA A 3 -16.03 -11.20 19.96
N PRO A 4 -15.47 -11.54 18.78
CA PRO A 4 -14.21 -10.91 18.34
C PRO A 4 -14.37 -9.40 18.24
N SER A 5 -13.31 -8.68 18.56
CA SER A 5 -13.33 -7.23 18.43
C SER A 5 -13.42 -6.82 16.96
N PRO A 6 -13.98 -5.64 16.62
CA PRO A 6 -13.97 -5.14 15.25
C PRO A 6 -12.55 -5.04 14.62
N CYS A 7 -11.52 -4.85 15.45
CA CYS A 7 -10.13 -4.85 15.03
C CYS A 7 -9.65 -6.25 14.64
N ASP A 8 -10.01 -7.30 15.43
CA ASP A 8 -9.67 -8.67 15.11
C ASP A 8 -10.27 -9.11 13.77
N ASP A 9 -11.54 -8.77 13.52
CA ASP A 9 -12.20 -9.05 12.24
C ASP A 9 -11.49 -8.36 11.06
N ALA A 10 -11.00 -7.13 11.23
CA ALA A 10 -10.27 -6.40 10.20
C ALA A 10 -8.90 -7.05 9.92
N VAL A 11 -8.15 -7.42 10.98
CA VAL A 11 -6.88 -8.15 10.85
C VAL A 11 -7.10 -9.47 10.10
N GLU A 12 -8.12 -10.25 10.48
CA GLU A 12 -8.38 -11.54 9.85
C GLU A 12 -8.74 -11.41 8.36
N ARG A 13 -9.55 -10.41 7.97
CA ARG A 13 -9.86 -10.15 6.55
C ARG A 13 -8.60 -9.81 5.74
N LEU A 14 -7.76 -8.93 6.24
CA LEU A 14 -6.50 -8.56 5.59
C LEU A 14 -5.52 -9.74 5.55
N ALA A 15 -5.43 -10.51 6.65
CA ALA A 15 -4.57 -11.68 6.75
C ALA A 15 -4.99 -12.80 5.78
N ALA A 16 -6.29 -12.98 5.55
CA ALA A 16 -6.78 -13.97 4.59
C ALA A 16 -6.25 -13.70 3.18
N VAL A 17 -6.32 -12.43 2.73
CA VAL A 17 -5.76 -12.02 1.43
C VAL A 17 -4.24 -12.23 1.38
N LEU A 18 -3.53 -11.78 2.41
CA LEU A 18 -2.08 -11.92 2.49
C LEU A 18 -1.64 -13.38 2.51
N THR A 19 -2.39 -14.27 3.18
CA THR A 19 -2.10 -15.71 3.21
C THR A 19 -2.09 -16.28 1.79
N GLY A 20 -3.08 -15.93 0.96
CA GLY A 20 -3.12 -16.33 -0.45
C GLY A 20 -1.87 -15.90 -1.21
N VAL A 21 -1.47 -14.62 -1.09
CA VAL A 21 -0.27 -14.10 -1.76
C VAL A 21 1.00 -14.77 -1.24
N LEU A 22 1.17 -14.88 0.09
CA LEU A 22 2.40 -15.41 0.70
C LEU A 22 2.57 -16.92 0.46
N ALA A 23 1.48 -17.66 0.31
CA ALA A 23 1.51 -19.08 -0.07
C ALA A 23 2.04 -19.32 -1.50
N THR A 24 2.10 -18.28 -2.35
CA THR A 24 2.69 -18.37 -3.70
C THR A 24 4.21 -18.27 -3.71
N SER A 25 4.84 -18.18 -2.53
CA SER A 25 6.28 -18.01 -2.36
C SER A 25 7.10 -19.04 -3.14
N SER A 26 8.24 -18.61 -3.67
CA SER A 26 9.24 -19.49 -4.26
C SER A 26 10.00 -20.33 -3.21
N SER A 27 9.92 -19.97 -1.94
CA SER A 27 10.46 -20.74 -0.82
C SER A 27 9.42 -21.75 -0.32
N GLU A 28 9.86 -22.93 0.15
CA GLU A 28 9.00 -23.92 0.80
C GLU A 28 8.52 -23.41 2.17
N VAL A 29 7.61 -22.43 2.14
CA VAL A 29 6.97 -21.92 3.35
C VAL A 29 5.74 -22.78 3.63
N SER A 30 5.63 -23.34 4.83
CA SER A 30 4.42 -24.07 5.22
C SER A 30 3.22 -23.13 5.32
N ASP A 31 2.01 -23.64 5.05
CA ASP A 31 0.75 -22.88 5.18
C ASP A 31 0.63 -22.19 6.55
N ARG A 32 1.07 -22.86 7.61
CA ARG A 32 1.08 -22.31 8.97
C ARG A 32 2.01 -21.12 9.10
N GLU A 33 3.17 -21.12 8.45
CA GLU A 33 4.10 -20.00 8.46
C GLU A 33 3.58 -18.85 7.59
N ALA A 34 3.06 -19.15 6.41
CA ALA A 34 2.43 -18.14 5.54
C ALA A 34 1.29 -17.42 6.28
N HIS A 35 0.44 -18.16 7.01
CA HIS A 35 -0.61 -17.56 7.83
C HIS A 35 -0.07 -16.70 8.98
N ARG A 36 1.00 -17.14 9.68
CA ARG A 36 1.62 -16.31 10.74
C ARG A 36 2.22 -15.01 10.18
N GLN A 37 2.89 -15.09 9.04
CA GLN A 37 3.44 -13.92 8.34
C GLN A 37 2.33 -12.98 7.88
N ALA A 38 1.27 -13.53 7.29
CA ALA A 38 0.10 -12.77 6.85
C ALA A 38 -0.54 -12.00 8.01
N ARG A 39 -0.78 -12.66 9.13
CA ARG A 39 -1.32 -12.02 10.32
C ARG A 39 -0.43 -10.90 10.85
N ARG A 40 0.89 -11.12 10.88
CA ARG A 40 1.86 -10.09 11.26
C ARG A 40 1.79 -8.86 10.34
N GLY A 41 1.78 -9.09 9.02
CA GLY A 41 1.65 -8.02 8.03
C GLY A 41 0.33 -7.25 8.16
N ALA A 42 -0.78 -7.97 8.34
CA ALA A 42 -2.11 -7.39 8.54
C ALA A 42 -2.17 -6.52 9.81
N THR A 43 -1.70 -7.03 10.95
CA THR A 43 -1.66 -6.26 12.20
C THR A 43 -0.78 -5.01 12.07
N ALA A 44 0.40 -5.14 11.45
CA ALA A 44 1.33 -4.02 11.31
C ALA A 44 0.83 -2.91 10.37
N ILE A 45 0.03 -3.25 9.35
CA ILE A 45 -0.50 -2.28 8.37
C ILE A 45 -1.86 -1.70 8.78
N LEU A 46 -2.58 -2.32 9.72
CA LEU A 46 -3.95 -1.95 10.09
C LEU A 46 -4.09 -0.47 10.48
N PRO A 47 -3.16 0.15 11.26
CA PRO A 47 -3.26 1.57 11.54
C PRO A 47 -3.30 2.44 10.27
N ALA A 48 -2.50 2.08 9.25
CA ALA A 48 -2.51 2.79 7.98
C ALA A 48 -3.83 2.60 7.20
N VAL A 49 -4.40 1.41 7.23
CA VAL A 49 -5.69 1.13 6.58
C VAL A 49 -6.80 1.94 7.25
N GLN A 50 -6.87 1.96 8.58
CA GLN A 50 -7.88 2.74 9.31
C GLN A 50 -7.73 4.26 9.09
N ALA A 51 -6.50 4.76 9.13
CA ALA A 51 -6.22 6.16 8.83
C ALA A 51 -6.60 6.53 7.38
N MET A 52 -6.41 5.60 6.44
CA MET A 52 -6.80 5.81 5.05
C MET A 52 -8.31 5.95 4.89
N HIS A 53 -9.13 5.21 5.66
CA HIS A 53 -10.58 5.40 5.65
C HIS A 53 -10.98 6.82 6.05
N GLN A 54 -10.40 7.37 7.12
CA GLN A 54 -10.65 8.75 7.54
C GLN A 54 -10.27 9.75 6.43
N VAL A 55 -9.15 9.52 5.74
CA VAL A 55 -8.72 10.35 4.60
C VAL A 55 -9.69 10.24 3.43
N GLN A 56 -10.18 9.03 3.12
CA GLN A 56 -11.17 8.81 2.06
C GLN A 56 -12.48 9.53 2.35
N ASP A 57 -12.99 9.40 3.57
CA ASP A 57 -14.22 10.05 4.00
C ASP A 57 -14.06 11.57 3.92
N TRP A 58 -12.97 12.11 4.43
CA TRP A 58 -12.71 13.54 4.34
C TRP A 58 -12.61 14.03 2.88
N VAL A 59 -11.89 13.31 2.00
CA VAL A 59 -11.80 13.68 0.57
C VAL A 59 -13.18 13.65 -0.08
N ARG A 60 -14.00 12.63 0.24
CA ARG A 60 -15.37 12.49 -0.27
C ARG A 60 -16.26 13.63 0.18
N ASP A 61 -16.21 13.98 1.45
CA ASP A 61 -17.08 15.00 2.06
C ASP A 61 -16.73 16.41 1.58
N CYS A 62 -15.43 16.71 1.49
CA CYS A 62 -14.98 18.06 1.10
C CYS A 62 -14.91 18.28 -0.41
N ARG A 63 -14.74 17.23 -1.23
CA ARG A 63 -14.41 17.36 -2.65
C ARG A 63 -15.26 16.47 -3.57
N GLY A 64 -16.13 15.64 -3.01
CA GLY A 64 -16.93 14.66 -3.72
C GLY A 64 -16.19 13.34 -4.02
N ALA A 65 -16.97 12.30 -4.29
CA ALA A 65 -16.46 10.93 -4.47
C ALA A 65 -15.43 10.80 -5.59
N ALA A 66 -15.60 11.52 -6.71
CA ALA A 66 -14.66 11.49 -7.83
C ALA A 66 -13.26 12.04 -7.49
N ALA A 67 -13.14 12.81 -6.39
CA ALA A 67 -11.84 13.35 -5.97
C ALA A 67 -10.86 12.28 -5.46
N TRP A 68 -11.34 11.07 -5.13
CA TRP A 68 -10.52 9.93 -4.76
C TRP A 68 -9.89 9.23 -5.96
N GLU A 69 -10.54 9.30 -7.12
CA GLU A 69 -10.07 8.63 -8.32
C GLU A 69 -8.71 9.14 -8.78
N GLY A 70 -7.80 8.21 -9.09
CA GLY A 70 -6.47 8.51 -9.61
C GLY A 70 -5.47 9.03 -8.56
N LEU A 71 -5.84 9.13 -7.28
CA LEU A 71 -4.88 9.36 -6.20
C LEU A 71 -4.02 8.11 -6.01
N VAL A 72 -2.71 8.28 -6.07
CA VAL A 72 -1.72 7.23 -5.87
C VAL A 72 -0.97 7.45 -4.58
N HIS A 73 -0.72 6.38 -3.86
CA HIS A 73 0.05 6.42 -2.62
C HIS A 73 1.53 6.63 -2.91
N ARG A 74 2.14 7.63 -2.26
CA ARG A 74 3.57 7.93 -2.39
C ARG A 74 4.37 7.60 -1.15
N ARG A 75 3.79 7.86 0.02
CA ARG A 75 4.40 7.55 1.31
C ARG A 75 3.34 7.25 2.34
N CYS A 76 3.69 6.37 3.27
CA CYS A 76 2.98 6.18 4.51
C CYS A 76 3.98 6.19 5.66
N ARG A 77 3.70 6.94 6.71
CA ARG A 77 4.46 6.92 7.95
C ARG A 77 3.51 6.63 9.08
N MET A 78 3.86 5.65 9.90
CA MET A 78 3.13 5.28 11.10
C MET A 78 4.05 5.41 12.30
N SER A 79 3.59 6.03 13.37
CA SER A 79 4.31 6.10 14.64
C SER A 79 3.38 5.83 15.80
N ALA A 80 3.73 4.81 16.61
CA ALA A 80 3.04 4.54 17.86
C ALA A 80 3.32 5.64 18.86
N ARG A 81 2.30 6.10 19.58
CA ARG A 81 2.41 7.10 20.64
C ARG A 81 2.21 6.47 22.01
N PRO A 82 2.97 6.92 23.03
CA PRO A 82 2.67 6.57 24.41
C PRO A 82 1.27 7.06 24.79
N GLU A 83 0.55 6.27 25.57
CA GLU A 83 -0.80 6.59 26.07
C GLU A 83 -0.84 7.93 26.85
N ALA A 84 0.24 8.23 27.58
CA ALA A 84 0.38 9.48 28.33
C ALA A 84 0.34 10.74 27.43
N ASP A 85 0.87 10.65 26.18
CA ASP A 85 0.85 11.77 25.25
C ASP A 85 -0.54 11.99 24.65
N ALA A 86 -1.34 10.92 24.52
CA ALA A 86 -2.71 10.98 24.01
C ALA A 86 -3.65 11.65 25.02
N ALA A 87 -3.52 11.35 26.31
CA ALA A 87 -4.29 11.95 27.39
C ALA A 87 -3.97 13.45 27.59
N ALA A 88 -2.71 13.84 27.38
CA ALA A 88 -2.27 15.23 27.55
C ALA A 88 -2.78 16.18 26.46
N LEU A 89 -3.17 15.65 25.30
CA LEU A 89 -3.63 16.46 24.16
C LEU A 89 -5.11 16.81 24.21
N GLY A 90 -5.88 16.27 25.18
CA GLY A 90 -7.33 16.54 25.30
C GLY A 90 -8.08 16.23 23.99
N VAL A 91 -7.57 15.28 23.22
CA VAL A 91 -8.07 15.01 21.88
C VAL A 91 -9.41 14.32 22.01
N ASP A 92 -10.48 15.11 21.91
CA ASP A 92 -11.73 14.58 21.36
C ASP A 92 -11.36 13.99 20.00
N ALA A 93 -11.45 12.68 19.86
CA ALA A 93 -10.97 11.91 18.69
C ALA A 93 -11.59 12.33 17.34
N ALA A 94 -12.51 13.29 17.36
CA ALA A 94 -13.20 13.82 16.18
C ALA A 94 -12.38 14.83 15.36
N ASP A 95 -11.37 15.53 15.96
CA ASP A 95 -10.65 16.63 15.29
C ASP A 95 -9.13 16.37 15.07
N GLY A 96 -8.64 15.16 15.32
CA GLY A 96 -7.21 14.81 15.30
C GLY A 96 -6.55 14.71 13.92
N GLY A 97 -7.24 15.08 12.83
CA GLY A 97 -6.71 14.98 11.48
C GLY A 97 -6.28 16.33 10.89
N SER A 98 -5.21 16.33 10.10
CA SER A 98 -4.82 17.50 9.29
C SER A 98 -4.60 17.09 7.86
N ILE A 99 -5.08 17.95 6.93
CA ILE A 99 -4.84 17.73 5.50
C ILE A 99 -4.23 18.97 4.89
N ARG A 100 -3.13 18.76 4.19
CA ARG A 100 -2.44 19.79 3.44
C ARG A 100 -2.40 19.40 1.97
N GLN A 101 -2.82 20.33 1.13
CA GLN A 101 -2.77 20.18 -0.33
C GLN A 101 -1.76 21.16 -0.90
N VAL A 102 -0.97 20.68 -1.88
CA VAL A 102 -0.01 21.50 -2.63
C VAL A 102 -0.07 21.07 -4.09
N GLU A 103 -0.13 22.04 -4.99
CA GLU A 103 0.01 21.81 -6.43
C GLU A 103 1.45 22.14 -6.85
N ARG A 104 2.13 21.18 -7.48
CA ARG A 104 3.51 21.38 -7.93
C ARG A 104 3.79 20.56 -9.20
N ALA A 105 4.29 21.25 -10.23
CA ALA A 105 4.78 20.65 -11.47
C ALA A 105 3.78 19.68 -12.15
N GLY A 106 2.50 20.06 -12.16
CA GLY A 106 1.41 19.25 -12.75
C GLY A 106 0.99 18.05 -11.90
N TRP A 107 1.32 18.08 -10.61
CA TRP A 107 0.88 17.12 -9.60
C TRP A 107 0.14 17.83 -8.48
N GLU A 108 -0.98 17.31 -8.11
CA GLU A 108 -1.62 17.57 -6.84
C GLU A 108 -1.01 16.61 -5.80
N LEU A 109 -0.50 17.16 -4.72
CA LEU A 109 0.06 16.43 -3.59
C LEU A 109 -0.85 16.65 -2.39
N LEU A 110 -1.35 15.56 -1.82
CA LEU A 110 -2.19 15.56 -0.63
C LEU A 110 -1.42 14.89 0.50
N GLN A 111 -1.14 15.63 1.56
CA GLN A 111 -0.59 15.09 2.79
C GLN A 111 -1.68 15.10 3.84
N ALA A 112 -2.08 13.92 4.29
CA ALA A 112 -3.10 13.73 5.30
C ALA A 112 -2.49 13.03 6.52
N THR A 113 -2.73 13.59 7.70
CA THR A 113 -2.33 12.98 8.97
C THR A 113 -3.61 12.66 9.75
N ALA A 114 -3.70 11.43 10.23
CA ALA A 114 -4.79 10.95 11.07
C ALA A 114 -4.23 10.29 12.33
N GLU A 115 -5.02 10.31 13.39
CA GLU A 115 -4.75 9.58 14.62
C GLU A 115 -5.78 8.47 14.75
N VAL A 116 -5.30 7.24 14.93
CA VAL A 116 -6.15 6.05 15.04
C VAL A 116 -5.75 5.22 16.25
N MET A 117 -6.72 4.54 16.84
CA MET A 117 -6.48 3.62 17.94
C MET A 117 -6.67 2.19 17.45
N VAL A 118 -5.65 1.37 17.57
CA VAL A 118 -5.64 -0.04 17.21
C VAL A 118 -5.18 -0.86 18.41
N GLU A 119 -6.00 -1.79 18.85
CA GLU A 119 -5.70 -2.68 20.01
C GLU A 119 -5.21 -1.91 21.25
N GLY A 120 -5.82 -0.77 21.57
CA GLY A 120 -5.45 0.07 22.71
C GLY A 120 -4.18 0.90 22.52
N GLN A 121 -3.52 0.80 21.36
CA GLN A 121 -2.35 1.61 21.01
C GLN A 121 -2.73 2.78 20.12
N TYR A 122 -2.35 4.00 20.48
CA TYR A 122 -2.50 5.17 19.62
C TYR A 122 -1.42 5.22 18.54
N TRP A 123 -1.85 5.50 17.30
CA TRP A 123 -0.99 5.66 16.14
C TRP A 123 -1.23 7.00 15.47
N ARG A 124 -0.16 7.72 15.19
CA ARG A 124 -0.18 8.83 14.24
C ARG A 124 0.24 8.29 12.88
N VAL A 125 -0.63 8.46 11.90
CA VAL A 125 -0.40 8.00 10.52
C VAL A 125 -0.43 9.19 9.58
N THR A 126 0.59 9.31 8.74
CA THR A 126 0.65 10.32 7.68
C THR A 126 0.70 9.64 6.33
N HIS A 127 -0.29 9.90 5.48
CA HIS A 127 -0.33 9.50 4.09
C HIS A 127 0.08 10.66 3.19
N GLU A 128 0.96 10.41 2.23
CA GLU A 128 1.23 11.31 1.11
C GLU A 128 0.65 10.66 -0.15
N LEU A 129 -0.35 11.31 -0.72
CA LEU A 129 -1.02 10.90 -1.96
C LEU A 129 -0.69 11.89 -3.07
N ALA A 130 -0.73 11.44 -4.31
CA ALA A 130 -0.51 12.32 -5.45
C ALA A 130 -1.45 11.96 -6.61
N ARG A 131 -1.87 12.97 -7.35
CA ARG A 131 -2.63 12.82 -8.59
C ARG A 131 -2.06 13.77 -9.65
N ARG A 132 -2.01 13.33 -10.90
CA ARG A 132 -1.68 14.22 -12.01
C ARG A 132 -2.83 15.17 -12.29
N THR A 133 -2.52 16.48 -12.36
CA THR A 133 -3.46 17.53 -12.76
C THR A 133 -3.29 17.95 -14.22
N SER A 134 -2.20 17.53 -14.85
CA SER A 134 -1.92 17.80 -16.27
C SER A 134 -1.55 16.52 -17.00
N PRO A 135 -1.97 16.37 -18.27
CA PRO A 135 -1.59 15.20 -19.07
C PRO A 135 -0.06 15.06 -19.11
N PRO A 136 0.46 13.83 -19.15
CA PRO A 136 1.90 13.60 -19.22
C PRO A 136 2.47 14.28 -20.47
N ARG A 137 3.38 15.21 -20.29
CA ARG A 137 4.22 15.68 -21.42
C ARG A 137 5.02 14.45 -21.88
N GLN A 138 4.87 14.06 -23.14
CA GLN A 138 5.66 13.00 -23.79
C GLN A 138 7.13 13.45 -23.91
N ASN A 139 7.86 13.51 -22.80
CA ASN A 139 9.26 13.87 -22.81
C ASN A 139 10.12 12.60 -22.64
N ALA A 140 11.02 12.42 -23.60
CA ALA A 140 12.07 11.37 -23.59
C ALA A 140 12.96 11.34 -22.33
N VAL A 141 12.88 12.38 -21.49
CA VAL A 141 13.64 12.54 -20.25
C VAL A 141 13.18 11.54 -19.16
N ASP A 142 11.87 11.20 -19.12
CA ASP A 142 11.37 10.27 -18.11
C ASP A 142 11.87 8.84 -18.34
N LYS A 143 12.04 8.46 -19.60
CA LYS A 143 12.54 7.12 -19.98
C LYS A 143 14.00 6.92 -19.53
N ARG A 144 14.86 7.95 -19.66
CA ARG A 144 16.28 7.91 -19.23
C ARG A 144 16.44 7.83 -17.70
N LYS A 145 15.62 8.57 -16.94
CA LYS A 145 15.63 8.50 -15.47
C LYS A 145 15.19 7.13 -14.98
N ARG A 146 14.21 6.53 -15.66
CA ARG A 146 13.70 5.20 -15.36
C ARG A 146 14.78 4.13 -15.59
N THR A 147 15.45 4.15 -16.73
CA THR A 147 16.55 3.23 -17.06
C THR A 147 17.75 3.37 -16.09
N ALA A 148 18.06 4.59 -15.65
CA ALA A 148 19.14 4.84 -14.69
C ALA A 148 18.79 4.34 -13.27
N LEU A 149 17.51 4.30 -12.90
CA LEU A 149 17.05 3.74 -11.63
C LEU A 149 17.07 2.20 -11.68
N GLU A 150 16.64 1.62 -12.80
CA GLU A 150 16.66 0.17 -13.06
C GLU A 150 18.07 -0.45 -13.02
N ALA A 151 19.09 0.31 -13.47
CA ALA A 151 20.49 -0.16 -13.51
C ALA A 151 21.17 -0.25 -12.14
N ARG A 152 20.53 0.20 -11.06
CA ARG A 152 21.13 0.26 -9.71
C ARG A 152 20.63 -0.79 -8.73
N PHE A 153 19.73 -1.67 -9.17
CA PHE A 153 19.17 -2.69 -8.29
C PHE A 153 19.64 -4.08 -8.69
N ASP A 154 20.64 -4.58 -7.98
CA ASP A 154 20.93 -6.00 -7.94
C ASP A 154 19.90 -6.68 -7.03
N THR A 155 19.31 -7.78 -7.52
CA THR A 155 18.42 -8.60 -6.71
C THR A 155 19.25 -9.30 -5.64
N PRO A 156 19.00 -9.07 -4.33
CA PRO A 156 19.72 -9.79 -3.28
C PRO A 156 19.57 -11.30 -3.45
N SER A 157 20.62 -12.05 -3.11
CA SER A 157 20.66 -13.52 -3.26
C SER A 157 19.55 -14.25 -2.51
N ASP A 158 19.12 -13.67 -1.39
CA ASP A 158 18.15 -14.28 -0.47
C ASP A 158 16.70 -13.78 -0.71
N SER A 159 16.47 -13.11 -1.86
CA SER A 159 15.17 -12.58 -2.22
C SER A 159 14.12 -13.66 -2.38
N VAL A 160 12.92 -13.38 -1.91
CA VAL A 160 11.74 -14.24 -2.04
C VAL A 160 10.84 -13.71 -3.14
N PHE A 161 10.32 -14.60 -3.98
CA PHE A 161 9.45 -14.26 -5.08
C PHE A 161 7.99 -14.60 -4.73
N TYR A 162 7.09 -13.67 -4.98
CA TYR A 162 5.66 -13.84 -4.80
C TYR A 162 4.92 -13.57 -6.11
N ARG A 163 3.79 -14.24 -6.28
CA ARG A 163 2.86 -13.98 -7.38
C ARG A 163 1.72 -13.14 -6.84
N LEU A 164 1.38 -12.09 -7.57
CA LEU A 164 0.25 -11.22 -7.27
C LEU A 164 -0.69 -11.22 -8.46
N THR A 165 -1.95 -11.57 -8.24
CA THR A 165 -3.01 -11.62 -9.23
C THR A 165 -3.95 -10.42 -9.13
N ASP A 166 -4.73 -10.15 -10.16
CA ASP A 166 -5.82 -9.18 -10.13
C ASP A 166 -6.89 -9.55 -9.10
N THR A 167 -7.13 -10.84 -8.88
CA THR A 167 -8.03 -11.33 -7.81
C THR A 167 -7.51 -10.96 -6.42
N ASP A 168 -6.19 -11.03 -6.17
CA ASP A 168 -5.61 -10.61 -4.89
C ASP A 168 -5.78 -9.11 -4.67
N VAL A 169 -5.62 -8.31 -5.74
CA VAL A 169 -5.81 -6.85 -5.70
C VAL A 169 -7.28 -6.51 -5.40
N ASP A 170 -8.24 -7.18 -6.04
CA ASP A 170 -9.67 -6.99 -5.77
C ASP A 170 -10.05 -7.44 -4.36
N SER A 171 -9.55 -8.60 -3.91
CA SER A 171 -9.77 -9.09 -2.55
C SER A 171 -9.22 -8.12 -1.50
N TRP A 172 -8.05 -7.51 -1.76
CA TRP A 172 -7.51 -6.46 -0.90
C TRP A 172 -8.40 -5.21 -0.88
N ALA A 173 -8.91 -4.78 -2.04
CA ALA A 173 -9.84 -3.65 -2.11
C ALA A 173 -11.09 -3.88 -1.26
N GLN A 174 -11.61 -5.11 -1.26
CA GLN A 174 -12.76 -5.48 -0.43
C GLN A 174 -12.40 -5.50 1.07
N ALA A 175 -11.27 -6.09 1.43
CA ALA A 175 -10.84 -6.22 2.82
C ALA A 175 -10.43 -4.87 3.42
N SER A 176 -9.76 -4.02 2.66
CA SER A 176 -9.26 -2.70 3.08
C SER A 176 -10.23 -1.55 2.86
N GLY A 177 -11.30 -1.73 2.08
CA GLY A 177 -12.24 -0.67 1.71
C GLY A 177 -11.70 0.33 0.67
N ASP A 178 -10.46 0.20 0.20
CA ASP A 178 -9.91 1.08 -0.83
C ASP A 178 -10.33 0.61 -2.23
N ARG A 179 -11.37 1.23 -2.76
CA ARG A 179 -11.95 0.94 -4.08
C ARG A 179 -11.57 1.95 -5.14
N ASN A 180 -10.37 2.52 -5.08
CA ASN A 180 -9.90 3.44 -6.12
C ASN A 180 -9.87 2.70 -7.48
N PRO A 181 -10.51 3.23 -8.54
CA PRO A 181 -10.61 2.58 -9.84
C PRO A 181 -9.28 2.18 -10.49
N ILE A 182 -8.18 2.83 -10.13
CA ILE A 182 -6.84 2.46 -10.64
C ILE A 182 -6.42 1.04 -10.27
N HIS A 183 -6.99 0.49 -9.19
CA HIS A 183 -6.73 -0.86 -8.70
C HIS A 183 -7.70 -1.90 -9.26
N LEU A 184 -8.88 -1.48 -9.73
CA LEU A 184 -9.98 -2.38 -10.06
C LEU A 184 -10.30 -2.44 -11.54
N LEU A 185 -10.06 -1.35 -12.28
CA LEU A 185 -10.44 -1.23 -13.67
C LEU A 185 -9.20 -1.13 -14.57
N PRO A 186 -9.02 -2.09 -15.52
CA PRO A 186 -7.91 -2.08 -16.47
C PRO A 186 -7.80 -0.74 -17.19
N GLY A 187 -6.58 -0.26 -17.38
CA GLY A 187 -6.28 0.99 -18.09
C GLY A 187 -6.54 2.27 -17.30
N ARG A 188 -7.22 2.22 -16.15
CA ARG A 188 -7.43 3.42 -15.32
C ARG A 188 -6.13 3.96 -14.73
N ALA A 189 -5.21 3.08 -14.37
CA ALA A 189 -3.88 3.46 -13.92
C ALA A 189 -3.08 4.18 -15.03
N ALA A 190 -3.13 3.67 -16.27
CA ALA A 190 -2.54 4.33 -17.43
C ALA A 190 -3.17 5.71 -17.70
N ALA A 191 -4.50 5.82 -17.60
CA ALA A 191 -5.20 7.09 -17.75
C ALA A 191 -4.83 8.10 -16.65
N ALA A 192 -4.50 7.63 -15.44
CA ALA A 192 -3.98 8.45 -14.35
C ALA A 192 -2.48 8.82 -14.51
N GLY A 193 -1.84 8.37 -15.60
CA GLY A 193 -0.44 8.67 -15.92
C GLY A 193 0.59 7.79 -15.21
N LEU A 194 0.16 6.61 -14.72
CA LEU A 194 1.05 5.58 -14.21
C LEU A 194 1.63 4.73 -15.35
N SER A 195 2.62 3.92 -15.03
CA SER A 195 3.33 3.10 -16.01
C SER A 195 2.58 1.85 -16.47
N ALA A 196 1.50 1.51 -15.80
CA ALA A 196 0.69 0.33 -16.12
C ALA A 196 0.12 0.36 -17.55
N GLY A 197 0.00 -0.79 -18.16
CA GLY A 197 -0.60 -0.96 -19.49
C GLY A 197 -2.13 -0.84 -19.48
N SER A 198 -2.73 -0.84 -20.68
CA SER A 198 -4.18 -0.75 -20.85
C SER A 198 -4.95 -1.98 -20.33
N HIS A 199 -4.26 -3.11 -20.16
CA HIS A 199 -4.82 -4.38 -19.68
C HIS A 199 -4.33 -4.74 -18.28
N GLU A 200 -3.84 -3.76 -17.56
CA GLU A 200 -3.28 -3.92 -16.22
C GLU A 200 -4.03 -3.05 -15.22
N VAL A 201 -4.04 -3.49 -13.99
CA VAL A 201 -4.35 -2.71 -12.81
C VAL A 201 -3.07 -2.51 -12.00
N VAL A 202 -3.08 -1.65 -11.00
CA VAL A 202 -1.93 -1.48 -10.11
C VAL A 202 -2.26 -2.01 -8.72
N ALA A 203 -1.30 -2.64 -8.07
CA ALA A 203 -1.45 -3.07 -6.68
C ALA A 203 -1.61 -1.87 -5.74
N HIS A 204 -2.41 -2.03 -4.69
CA HIS A 204 -2.52 -1.03 -3.63
C HIS A 204 -1.19 -0.85 -2.91
N GLY A 205 -0.80 0.39 -2.64
CA GLY A 205 0.42 0.66 -1.88
C GLY A 205 0.42 -0.02 -0.50
N LEU A 206 -0.72 0.00 0.21
CA LEU A 206 -0.84 -0.65 1.52
C LEU A 206 -0.80 -2.18 1.44
N LEU A 207 -1.24 -2.82 0.35
CA LEU A 207 -1.02 -4.25 0.12
C LEU A 207 0.47 -4.57 0.02
N LEU A 208 1.22 -3.80 -0.79
CA LEU A 208 2.67 -3.95 -0.88
C LEU A 208 3.35 -3.70 0.48
N GLY A 209 2.89 -2.69 1.22
CA GLY A 209 3.34 -2.42 2.59
C GLY A 209 3.10 -3.59 3.53
N ALA A 210 1.93 -4.21 3.47
CA ALA A 210 1.59 -5.38 4.29
C ALA A 210 2.45 -6.60 3.95
N ILE A 211 2.71 -6.87 2.66
CA ILE A 211 3.63 -7.93 2.21
C ILE A 211 5.05 -7.66 2.76
N SER A 212 5.55 -6.43 2.63
CA SER A 212 6.84 -6.03 3.17
C SER A 212 6.95 -6.28 4.69
N LEU A 213 5.92 -5.88 5.45
CA LEU A 213 5.89 -6.00 6.91
C LEU A 213 5.69 -7.45 7.39
N ALA A 214 5.06 -8.31 6.58
CA ALA A 214 4.86 -9.71 6.89
C ALA A 214 6.18 -10.50 7.02
N LEU A 215 7.19 -10.11 6.24
CA LEU A 215 8.45 -10.84 6.12
C LEU A 215 9.52 -10.42 7.12
N VAL A 216 9.43 -9.20 7.60
CA VAL A 216 10.47 -8.68 8.50
C VAL A 216 10.23 -9.13 9.93
N GLN A 217 11.23 -9.82 10.49
CA GLN A 217 11.22 -10.30 11.88
C GLN A 217 11.69 -9.21 12.86
N SER A 218 11.08 -8.05 12.87
CA SER A 218 11.45 -7.00 13.82
C SER A 218 10.58 -7.05 15.07
N SER A 219 11.12 -6.64 16.21
CA SER A 219 10.39 -6.30 17.44
C SER A 219 9.25 -5.32 17.14
N PRO A 220 8.27 -5.14 18.06
CA PRO A 220 7.12 -4.28 17.78
C PRO A 220 7.58 -2.94 17.22
N LEU A 221 7.21 -2.72 15.95
CA LEU A 221 7.65 -1.54 15.20
C LEU A 221 6.91 -0.32 15.75
N ARG A 222 7.61 0.52 16.51
CA ARG A 222 7.05 1.79 17.01
C ARG A 222 7.01 2.87 15.92
N GLN A 223 7.79 2.69 14.87
CA GLN A 223 7.84 3.61 13.74
C GLN A 223 8.06 2.82 12.45
N ILE A 224 7.22 3.10 11.47
CA ILE A 224 7.25 2.45 10.14
C ILE A 224 7.16 3.54 9.09
N GLY A 225 8.07 3.50 8.12
CA GLY A 225 8.03 4.33 6.94
C GLY A 225 7.96 3.48 5.67
N LEU A 226 7.00 3.76 4.80
CA LEU A 226 6.84 3.12 3.50
C LEU A 226 6.95 4.20 2.42
N VAL A 227 7.79 3.98 1.43
CA VAL A 227 7.97 4.87 0.27
C VAL A 227 7.63 4.09 -0.99
N PHE A 228 6.54 4.46 -1.64
CA PHE A 228 6.08 3.87 -2.89
C PHE A 228 6.75 4.62 -4.05
N ILE A 229 7.67 3.96 -4.74
CA ILE A 229 8.55 4.56 -5.74
C ILE A 229 7.92 4.51 -7.11
N ASP A 230 7.34 3.36 -7.45
CA ASP A 230 6.65 3.10 -8.72
C ASP A 230 5.42 2.21 -8.45
N SER A 231 4.55 2.03 -9.46
CA SER A 231 3.44 1.09 -9.38
C SER A 231 3.92 -0.35 -9.53
N ALA A 232 3.27 -1.28 -8.85
CA ALA A 232 3.35 -2.70 -9.18
C ALA A 232 2.20 -3.02 -10.14
N ASP A 233 2.56 -3.28 -11.40
CA ASP A 233 1.60 -3.48 -12.48
C ASP A 233 1.15 -4.94 -12.48
N VAL A 234 -0.17 -5.19 -12.43
CA VAL A 234 -0.77 -6.51 -12.33
C VAL A 234 -1.64 -6.77 -13.56
N PRO A 235 -1.33 -7.81 -14.37
CA PRO A 235 -2.12 -8.16 -15.54
C PRO A 235 -3.49 -8.68 -15.12
N VAL A 236 -4.53 -8.28 -15.86
CA VAL A 236 -5.90 -8.74 -15.63
C VAL A 236 -6.13 -10.06 -16.39
N SER A 237 -6.55 -11.08 -15.68
CA SER A 237 -6.68 -12.45 -16.17
C SER A 237 -7.62 -12.59 -17.38
N GLN A 238 -8.64 -11.75 -17.48
CA GLN A 238 -9.61 -11.76 -18.59
C GLN A 238 -9.09 -11.12 -19.88
N CYS A 239 -7.99 -10.42 -19.85
CA CYS A 239 -7.42 -9.72 -21.02
C CYS A 239 -6.40 -10.55 -21.83
N GLY A 240 -6.15 -11.77 -21.46
CA GLY A 240 -5.87 -12.97 -22.29
C GLY A 240 -4.53 -13.11 -23.01
N THR A 241 -3.43 -12.40 -22.71
CA THR A 241 -2.14 -12.69 -23.38
C THR A 241 -0.95 -12.55 -22.42
N GLY A 242 -0.74 -13.51 -21.57
CA GLY A 242 0.42 -13.49 -20.72
C GLY A 242 0.27 -14.33 -19.44
N LYS A 243 1.22 -14.20 -18.55
CA LYS A 243 1.12 -14.77 -17.21
C LYS A 243 0.01 -14.02 -16.45
N PRO A 244 -0.96 -14.71 -15.85
CA PRO A 244 -2.09 -14.09 -15.15
C PRO A 244 -1.67 -13.49 -13.78
N TRP A 245 -0.40 -13.19 -13.57
CA TRP A 245 0.14 -12.66 -12.32
C TRP A 245 1.36 -11.77 -12.57
N ALA A 246 1.54 -10.82 -11.68
CA ALA A 246 2.79 -10.09 -11.51
C ALA A 246 3.74 -10.88 -10.59
N THR A 247 5.05 -10.83 -10.88
CA THR A 247 6.06 -11.37 -9.98
C THR A 247 6.67 -10.22 -9.18
N LEU A 248 6.56 -10.30 -7.85
CA LEU A 248 7.20 -9.40 -6.91
C LEU A 248 8.42 -10.08 -6.30
N THR A 249 9.51 -9.37 -6.21
CA THR A 249 10.73 -9.80 -5.52
C THR A 249 10.85 -8.99 -4.23
N VAL A 250 10.93 -9.66 -3.10
CA VAL A 250 11.01 -9.02 -1.78
C VAL A 250 12.34 -9.39 -1.14
N ASP A 251 13.05 -8.39 -0.67
CA ASP A 251 14.21 -8.58 0.20
C ASP A 251 13.74 -8.79 1.64
N PRO A 252 13.91 -9.98 2.25
CA PRO A 252 13.42 -10.25 3.59
C PRO A 252 14.15 -9.45 4.68
N ALA A 253 15.35 -8.95 4.41
CA ALA A 253 16.12 -8.16 5.38
C ALA A 253 15.63 -6.72 5.46
N SER A 254 15.44 -6.05 4.32
CA SER A 254 14.99 -4.66 4.28
C SER A 254 13.47 -4.53 4.18
N GLY A 255 12.78 -5.50 3.60
CA GLY A 255 11.38 -5.43 3.21
C GLY A 255 11.14 -4.64 1.91
N ASP A 256 12.20 -4.27 1.19
CA ASP A 256 12.06 -3.59 -0.11
C ASP A 256 11.43 -4.53 -1.15
N ILE A 257 10.60 -3.97 -2.03
CA ILE A 257 9.91 -4.74 -3.07
C ILE A 257 10.30 -4.21 -4.45
N ILE A 258 10.61 -5.16 -5.35
CA ILE A 258 11.00 -4.92 -6.74
C ILE A 258 10.06 -5.70 -7.66
N GLN A 259 9.66 -5.12 -8.79
CA GLN A 259 9.01 -5.80 -9.90
C GLN A 259 9.91 -5.77 -11.13
N GLY A 260 10.42 -6.94 -11.52
CA GLY A 260 11.49 -7.03 -12.52
C GLY A 260 12.76 -6.35 -12.03
N ARG A 261 13.12 -5.20 -12.62
CA ARG A 261 14.25 -4.36 -12.17
C ARG A 261 13.80 -3.02 -11.60
N ARG A 262 12.50 -2.82 -11.41
CA ARG A 262 11.92 -1.56 -10.92
C ARG A 262 11.64 -1.66 -9.42
N PRO A 263 12.21 -0.79 -8.60
CA PRO A 263 11.81 -0.70 -7.21
C PRO A 263 10.38 -0.14 -7.13
N VAL A 264 9.50 -0.84 -6.46
CA VAL A 264 8.11 -0.40 -6.25
C VAL A 264 7.85 0.09 -4.83
N LEU A 265 8.54 -0.49 -3.84
CA LEU A 265 8.42 -0.07 -2.44
C LEU A 265 9.78 -0.10 -1.76
N ARG A 266 10.03 0.90 -0.91
CA ARG A 266 11.11 0.90 0.09
C ARG A 266 10.55 1.09 1.48
N ARG A 267 11.04 0.29 2.40
CA ARG A 267 10.80 0.46 3.83
C ARG A 267 11.89 1.35 4.46
N ARG A 268 11.48 2.20 5.44
CA ARG A 268 12.36 3.12 6.16
C ARG A 268 12.13 3.02 7.67
#